data_e73d8dcdb1578dae5774f82f04277089
#
_entry.id   e73d8dcdb1578dae5774f82f04277089
#
_cell.length_a   1.000
_cell.length_b   1.000
_cell.length_c   1.000
_cell.angle_alpha   90.00
_cell.angle_beta   90.00
_cell.angle_gamma   90.00
#
_symmetry.space_group_name_H-M   'P 1'
#
loop_
_entity.id
_entity.type
_entity.pdbx_description
1 polymer ?
#
loop_
_entity_poly.entity_id
_entity_poly.type
_entity_poly.pdbx_seq_one_letter_code
_entity_poly.pdbx_strand_id
1 'polypeptide(L)'
;MLEGRRRGGRVAGAAVLAIALQALSACATGADASDPDRVEASPQQIASGRLMAGRLCSSCHAVGKKDRSPLHDAPPLRTLSQSYPVSSLAEALAEGILTGHSDMPEFTLSQHEITSLIGYLQSIQVSGGG
;
A
#
# COMPACT_ATOMS: atom_id res chain seq x y z
N MET A 1 20.60 81.36 -35.89
CA MET A 1 21.97 81.03 -35.43
C MET A 1 21.95 79.81 -34.59
N LEU A 2 22.57 78.76 -35.14
CA LEU A 2 23.32 77.71 -34.50
C LEU A 2 22.56 76.80 -33.58
N GLU A 3 22.23 75.60 -34.03
CA GLU A 3 23.12 74.39 -34.08
C GLU A 3 23.43 73.78 -32.74
N GLY A 4 23.16 72.55 -32.62
CA GLY A 4 23.73 71.63 -31.64
C GLY A 4 22.86 70.40 -31.37
N ARG A 5 22.78 69.49 -32.27
CA ARG A 5 23.61 68.30 -32.35
C ARG A 5 23.39 67.28 -31.23
N ARG A 6 22.61 66.21 -31.62
CA ARG A 6 23.00 64.80 -31.50
C ARG A 6 23.52 64.20 -30.18
N ARG A 7 22.97 63.16 -29.84
CA ARG A 7 23.47 61.74 -29.74
C ARG A 7 22.56 61.00 -28.80
N GLY A 8 21.88 59.98 -29.15
CA GLY A 8 22.44 58.74 -29.67
C GLY A 8 22.82 57.83 -28.49
N GLY A 9 21.88 57.14 -27.98
CA GLY A 9 22.14 56.15 -26.97
C GLY A 9 21.23 54.94 -27.22
N ARG A 10 21.67 54.10 -28.12
CA ARG A 10 21.19 52.74 -28.27
C ARG A 10 21.67 51.99 -27.06
N VAL A 11 20.82 51.61 -26.21
CA VAL A 11 21.10 50.52 -25.27
C VAL A 11 20.17 49.37 -25.56
N ALA A 12 20.84 48.43 -26.09
CA ALA A 12 20.40 47.12 -26.45
C ALA A 12 19.57 46.47 -25.37
N GLY A 13 18.46 45.94 -25.83
CA GLY A 13 17.77 44.87 -25.13
C GLY A 13 18.61 43.62 -25.13
N ALA A 14 18.87 43.14 -23.97
CA ALA A 14 19.31 41.78 -23.75
C ALA A 14 19.15 41.49 -22.26
N ALA A 15 18.07 40.99 -21.84
CA ALA A 15 17.97 40.22 -20.60
C ALA A 15 16.50 39.93 -20.22
N VAL A 16 15.80 39.18 -21.03
CA VAL A 16 14.58 38.47 -20.54
C VAL A 16 14.49 37.16 -21.27
N LEU A 17 15.41 36.30 -21.01
CA LEU A 17 15.28 34.90 -21.45
C LEU A 17 15.96 33.98 -20.45
N ALA A 18 15.45 33.92 -19.26
CA ALA A 18 15.88 32.89 -18.31
C ALA A 18 14.93 32.84 -17.13
N ILE A 19 13.70 32.42 -17.31
CA ILE A 19 12.87 31.88 -16.21
C ILE A 19 11.71 31.09 -16.86
N ALA A 20 11.95 29.86 -17.22
CA ALA A 20 10.88 28.92 -17.48
C ALA A 20 11.44 27.49 -17.51
N LEU A 21 12.13 27.08 -16.46
CA LEU A 21 12.55 25.68 -16.37
C LEU A 21 12.67 25.23 -14.92
N GLN A 22 11.57 25.33 -14.15
CA GLN A 22 11.52 24.71 -12.84
C GLN A 22 10.06 24.47 -12.45
N ALA A 23 9.44 23.46 -12.95
CA ALA A 23 8.25 22.88 -12.33
C ALA A 23 7.97 21.48 -12.89
N LEU A 24 8.95 20.60 -12.84
CA LEU A 24 8.67 19.15 -12.85
C LEU A 24 9.32 18.56 -11.61
N SER A 25 8.87 19.00 -10.44
CA SER A 25 8.99 18.17 -9.25
C SER A 25 7.95 17.09 -9.39
N ALA A 26 8.32 16.01 -10.07
CA ALA A 26 7.62 14.77 -10.03
C ALA A 26 7.48 14.38 -8.56
N CYS A 27 6.25 14.33 -8.06
CA CYS A 27 5.92 13.58 -6.87
C CYS A 27 6.27 12.12 -7.17
N ALA A 28 7.50 11.75 -6.91
CA ALA A 28 7.85 10.36 -6.72
C ALA A 28 7.17 9.96 -5.41
N THR A 29 5.93 9.54 -5.49
CA THR A 29 5.34 8.68 -4.47
C THR A 29 6.23 7.46 -4.45
N GLY A 30 7.11 7.38 -3.45
CA GLY A 30 7.94 6.24 -3.20
C GLY A 30 7.01 5.03 -2.98
N ALA A 31 6.73 4.31 -4.04
CA ALA A 31 6.30 2.94 -3.95
C ALA A 31 7.53 2.22 -3.39
N ASP A 32 7.42 1.75 -2.17
CA ASP A 32 8.39 0.88 -1.54
C ASP A 32 8.34 -0.45 -2.30
N ALA A 33 8.98 -0.49 -3.46
CA ALA A 33 8.95 -1.58 -4.41
C ALA A 33 9.93 -2.72 -4.04
N SER A 34 10.33 -2.78 -2.76
CA SER A 34 11.44 -3.64 -2.33
C SER A 34 11.02 -4.87 -1.54
N ASP A 35 9.74 -5.05 -1.26
CA ASP A 35 9.26 -6.24 -0.56
C ASP A 35 8.66 -7.23 -1.57
N PRO A 36 9.37 -8.34 -1.88
CA PRO A 36 8.90 -9.34 -2.84
C PRO A 36 7.61 -10.04 -2.37
N ASP A 37 7.32 -9.99 -1.09
CA ASP A 37 6.14 -10.59 -0.49
C ASP A 37 4.93 -9.65 -0.48
N ARG A 38 5.10 -8.40 -0.92
CA ARG A 38 4.01 -7.42 -0.93
C ARG A 38 3.04 -7.69 -2.07
N VAL A 39 1.79 -7.87 -1.73
CA VAL A 39 0.69 -7.95 -2.71
C VAL A 39 0.20 -6.53 -3.04
N GLU A 40 0.24 -6.18 -4.31
CA GLU A 40 -0.28 -4.91 -4.79
C GLU A 40 -1.81 -4.95 -4.80
N ALA A 41 -2.42 -4.29 -3.84
CA ALA A 41 -3.86 -4.16 -3.70
C ALA A 41 -4.28 -2.70 -3.66
N SER A 42 -5.28 -2.34 -4.45
CA SER A 42 -5.86 -1.00 -4.45
C SER A 42 -6.58 -0.71 -3.11
N PRO A 43 -6.81 0.56 -2.75
CA PRO A 43 -7.58 0.92 -1.55
C PRO A 43 -8.96 0.26 -1.50
N GLN A 44 -9.62 0.08 -2.65
CA GLN A 44 -10.90 -0.58 -2.76
C GLN A 44 -10.80 -2.08 -2.46
N GLN A 45 -9.76 -2.73 -2.96
CA GLN A 45 -9.48 -4.15 -2.66
C GLN A 45 -9.17 -4.34 -1.17
N ILE A 46 -8.38 -3.47 -0.56
CA ILE A 46 -8.10 -3.51 0.87
C ILE A 46 -9.40 -3.36 1.69
N ALA A 47 -10.29 -2.45 1.29
CA ALA A 47 -11.59 -2.30 1.94
C ALA A 47 -12.47 -3.56 1.79
N SER A 48 -12.48 -4.18 0.61
CA SER A 48 -13.17 -5.45 0.35
C SER A 48 -12.58 -6.59 1.18
N GLY A 49 -11.26 -6.68 1.27
CA GLY A 49 -10.54 -7.65 2.10
C GLY A 49 -10.89 -7.51 3.59
N ARG A 50 -11.02 -6.27 4.09
CA ARG A 50 -11.49 -6.02 5.46
C ARG A 50 -12.89 -6.59 5.72
N LEU A 51 -13.83 -6.34 4.80
CA LEU A 51 -15.19 -6.87 4.93
C LEU A 51 -15.20 -8.40 4.88
N MET A 52 -14.36 -8.99 4.02
CA MET A 52 -14.21 -10.43 3.91
C MET A 52 -13.64 -11.04 5.19
N ALA A 53 -12.55 -10.49 5.73
CA ALA A 53 -11.99 -10.91 7.01
C ALA A 53 -13.03 -10.84 8.14
N GLY A 54 -13.83 -9.76 8.16
CA GLY A 54 -14.94 -9.61 9.12
C GLY A 54 -15.99 -10.70 8.99
N ARG A 55 -16.28 -11.19 7.79
CA ARG A 55 -17.29 -12.24 7.57
C ARG A 55 -16.79 -13.66 7.79
N LEU A 56 -15.56 -13.94 7.34
CA LEU A 56 -15.03 -15.30 7.28
C LEU A 56 -14.16 -15.66 8.50
N CYS A 57 -13.50 -14.68 9.12
CA CYS A 57 -12.47 -14.95 10.11
C CYS A 57 -12.80 -14.46 11.52
N SER A 58 -13.71 -13.47 11.66
CA SER A 58 -13.93 -12.78 12.95
C SER A 58 -14.61 -13.63 14.03
N SER A 59 -15.22 -14.75 13.66
CA SER A 59 -15.78 -15.70 14.65
C SER A 59 -14.72 -16.33 15.55
N CYS A 60 -13.48 -16.43 15.06
CA CYS A 60 -12.38 -17.04 15.77
C CYS A 60 -11.20 -16.07 15.98
N HIS A 61 -10.85 -15.31 14.97
CA HIS A 61 -9.68 -14.43 14.97
C HIS A 61 -10.01 -12.97 15.24
N ALA A 62 -9.10 -12.26 15.91
CA ALA A 62 -9.07 -10.81 15.86
C ALA A 62 -8.67 -10.36 14.44
N VAL A 63 -9.55 -9.61 13.81
CA VAL A 63 -9.38 -9.18 12.40
C VAL A 63 -8.95 -7.72 12.25
N GLY A 64 -8.86 -6.98 13.33
CA GLY A 64 -8.45 -5.59 13.35
C GLY A 64 -7.08 -5.36 14.01
N LYS A 65 -6.76 -4.07 14.20
CA LYS A 65 -5.46 -3.65 14.76
C LYS A 65 -5.36 -3.78 16.28
N LYS A 66 -6.49 -3.81 17.00
CA LYS A 66 -6.51 -3.69 18.49
C LYS A 66 -7.47 -4.67 19.17
N ASP A 67 -8.32 -5.35 18.44
CA ASP A 67 -9.29 -6.30 18.94
C ASP A 67 -8.62 -7.58 19.48
N ARG A 68 -9.39 -8.38 20.18
CA ARG A 68 -8.97 -9.69 20.68
C ARG A 68 -9.65 -10.78 19.90
N SER A 69 -8.96 -11.90 19.73
CA SER A 69 -9.57 -13.10 19.13
C SER A 69 -10.65 -13.65 20.07
N PRO A 70 -11.87 -13.89 19.54
CA PRO A 70 -12.92 -14.56 20.32
C PRO A 70 -12.50 -15.96 20.77
N LEU A 71 -11.83 -16.71 19.91
CA LEU A 71 -11.23 -17.99 20.27
C LEU A 71 -9.81 -17.76 20.79
N HIS A 72 -9.53 -18.23 22.01
CA HIS A 72 -8.28 -17.98 22.70
C HIS A 72 -7.05 -18.44 21.90
N ASP A 73 -7.15 -19.60 21.27
CA ASP A 73 -6.03 -20.24 20.55
C ASP A 73 -5.90 -19.76 19.10
N ALA A 74 -6.85 -18.95 18.61
CA ALA A 74 -6.78 -18.36 17.28
C ALA A 74 -5.89 -17.10 17.32
N PRO A 75 -4.75 -17.05 16.60
CA PRO A 75 -3.87 -15.89 16.62
C PRO A 75 -4.58 -14.66 16.04
N PRO A 76 -4.32 -13.46 16.56
CA PRO A 76 -4.75 -12.22 15.92
C PRO A 76 -4.15 -12.10 14.53
N LEU A 77 -4.95 -11.83 13.50
CA LEU A 77 -4.45 -11.79 12.13
C LEU A 77 -3.38 -10.71 11.88
N ARG A 78 -3.30 -9.69 12.74
CA ARG A 78 -2.26 -8.66 12.69
C ARG A 78 -0.85 -9.15 13.08
N THR A 79 -0.71 -10.36 13.61
CA THR A 79 0.58 -10.89 14.07
C THR A 79 1.14 -11.97 13.13
N LEU A 80 0.48 -12.26 12.02
CA LEU A 80 0.86 -13.34 11.11
C LEU A 80 2.27 -13.16 10.55
N SER A 81 2.66 -11.93 10.21
CA SER A 81 3.99 -11.62 9.67
C SER A 81 5.15 -11.92 10.63
N GLN A 82 4.86 -12.17 11.90
CA GLN A 82 5.88 -12.58 12.88
C GLN A 82 6.29 -14.05 12.71
N SER A 83 5.46 -14.85 12.04
CA SER A 83 5.70 -16.29 11.87
C SER A 83 6.04 -16.65 10.43
N TYR A 84 5.46 -15.95 9.45
CA TYR A 84 5.67 -16.20 8.02
C TYR A 84 5.19 -15.02 7.17
N PRO A 85 5.64 -14.89 5.90
CA PRO A 85 5.11 -13.89 4.98
C PRO A 85 3.61 -14.05 4.78
N VAL A 86 2.84 -12.97 4.94
CA VAL A 86 1.37 -13.03 4.79
C VAL A 86 0.95 -13.45 3.38
N SER A 87 1.76 -13.16 2.37
CA SER A 87 1.57 -13.58 0.98
C SER A 87 1.53 -15.11 0.80
N SER A 88 2.21 -15.87 1.66
CA SER A 88 2.23 -17.35 1.59
C SER A 88 0.86 -18.00 1.88
N LEU A 89 -0.09 -17.25 2.45
CA LEU A 89 -1.46 -17.72 2.60
C LEU A 89 -2.22 -17.82 1.26
N ALA A 90 -1.74 -17.16 0.21
CA ALA A 90 -2.46 -17.06 -1.06
C ALA A 90 -2.73 -18.45 -1.68
N GLU A 91 -1.75 -19.34 -1.68
CA GLU A 91 -1.86 -20.69 -2.21
C GLU A 91 -2.89 -21.51 -1.40
N ALA A 92 -2.75 -21.50 -0.08
CA ALA A 92 -3.68 -22.22 0.79
C ALA A 92 -5.13 -21.76 0.63
N LEU A 93 -5.35 -20.45 0.47
CA LEU A 93 -6.67 -19.86 0.24
C LEU A 93 -7.22 -20.16 -1.16
N ALA A 94 -6.36 -20.36 -2.16
CA ALA A 94 -6.77 -20.74 -3.51
C ALA A 94 -7.18 -22.21 -3.60
N GLU A 95 -6.47 -23.08 -2.92
CA GLU A 95 -6.64 -24.52 -3.00
C GLU A 95 -7.60 -25.08 -1.94
N GLY A 96 -7.98 -24.29 -0.94
CA GLY A 96 -8.83 -24.75 0.17
C GLY A 96 -8.09 -25.63 1.16
N ILE A 97 -6.78 -25.45 1.29
CA ILE A 97 -5.97 -26.23 2.22
C ILE A 97 -6.18 -25.75 3.66
N LEU A 98 -6.33 -26.66 4.59
CA LEU A 98 -6.38 -26.39 6.03
C LEU A 98 -5.03 -25.82 6.48
N THR A 99 -5.02 -24.53 6.83
CA THR A 99 -3.81 -23.86 7.30
C THR A 99 -3.67 -23.98 8.81
N GLY A 100 -2.88 -24.90 9.27
CA GLY A 100 -2.32 -24.89 10.61
C GLY A 100 -3.13 -25.55 11.71
N HIS A 101 -4.46 -25.70 11.62
CA HIS A 101 -5.26 -26.38 12.64
C HIS A 101 -6.60 -26.89 12.08
N SER A 102 -7.07 -28.03 12.60
CA SER A 102 -8.24 -28.75 12.14
C SER A 102 -9.57 -27.99 12.29
N ASP A 103 -9.62 -26.99 13.15
CA ASP A 103 -10.84 -26.26 13.47
C ASP A 103 -11.08 -25.03 12.55
N MET A 104 -10.12 -24.72 11.69
CA MET A 104 -10.25 -23.64 10.71
C MET A 104 -11.05 -24.15 9.50
N PRO A 105 -12.18 -23.52 9.12
CA PRO A 105 -12.91 -23.89 7.92
C PRO A 105 -12.05 -23.74 6.65
N GLU A 106 -12.27 -24.64 5.70
CA GLU A 106 -11.70 -24.51 4.36
C GLU A 106 -12.35 -23.35 3.60
N PHE A 107 -11.53 -22.52 2.97
CA PHE A 107 -11.98 -21.47 2.08
C PHE A 107 -11.31 -21.64 0.73
N THR A 108 -12.09 -21.68 -0.33
CA THR A 108 -11.58 -21.61 -1.70
C THR A 108 -11.96 -20.24 -2.25
N LEU A 109 -10.96 -19.36 -2.37
CA LEU A 109 -11.14 -17.98 -2.80
C LEU A 109 -10.64 -17.80 -4.23
N SER A 110 -11.32 -16.93 -4.98
CA SER A 110 -10.84 -16.47 -6.29
C SER A 110 -9.59 -15.61 -6.15
N GLN A 111 -8.80 -15.48 -7.22
CA GLN A 111 -7.60 -14.64 -7.22
C GLN A 111 -7.88 -13.19 -6.79
N HIS A 112 -9.02 -12.64 -7.19
CA HIS A 112 -9.41 -11.27 -6.79
C HIS A 112 -9.68 -11.16 -5.29
N GLU A 113 -10.34 -12.15 -4.71
CA GLU A 113 -10.61 -12.24 -3.27
C GLU A 113 -9.32 -12.42 -2.48
N ILE A 114 -8.41 -13.26 -2.97
CA ILE A 114 -7.09 -13.47 -2.37
C ILE A 114 -6.30 -12.18 -2.36
N THR A 115 -6.19 -11.48 -3.49
CA THR A 115 -5.51 -10.18 -3.57
C THR A 115 -6.09 -9.18 -2.56
N SER A 116 -7.42 -9.13 -2.47
CA SER A 116 -8.12 -8.24 -1.54
C SER A 116 -7.84 -8.60 -0.08
N LEU A 117 -7.95 -9.87 0.27
CA LEU A 117 -7.74 -10.35 1.63
C LEU A 117 -6.29 -10.20 2.06
N ILE A 118 -5.33 -10.67 1.26
CA ILE A 118 -3.90 -10.55 1.57
C ILE A 118 -3.49 -9.08 1.70
N GLY A 119 -3.92 -8.21 0.76
CA GLY A 119 -3.66 -6.77 0.84
C GLY A 119 -4.19 -6.15 2.15
N TYR A 120 -5.39 -6.53 2.59
CA TYR A 120 -5.91 -6.11 3.88
C TYR A 120 -5.07 -6.65 5.04
N LEU A 121 -4.78 -7.95 5.07
CA LEU A 121 -3.98 -8.57 6.12
C LEU A 121 -2.60 -7.92 6.23
N GLN A 122 -1.92 -7.67 5.12
CA GLN A 122 -0.65 -6.94 5.12
C GLN A 122 -0.77 -5.52 5.70
N SER A 123 -1.91 -4.83 5.45
CA SER A 123 -2.13 -3.46 5.94
C SER A 123 -2.31 -3.35 7.46
N ILE A 124 -2.60 -4.44 8.15
CA ILE A 124 -2.83 -4.46 9.59
C ILE A 124 -1.69 -5.06 10.39
N GLN A 125 -0.66 -5.59 9.73
CA GLN A 125 0.45 -6.23 10.45
C GLN A 125 1.12 -5.28 11.44
N VAL A 126 1.49 -5.82 12.58
CA VAL A 126 2.31 -5.11 13.56
C VAL A 126 3.75 -5.60 13.42
N SER A 127 4.68 -4.66 13.30
CA SER A 127 6.09 -4.99 13.32
C SER A 127 6.39 -5.69 14.64
N GLY A 128 7.04 -6.84 14.58
CA GLY A 128 7.56 -7.47 15.80
C GLY A 128 8.50 -6.46 16.46
N GLY A 129 8.11 -5.97 17.63
CA GLY A 129 9.02 -5.20 18.46
C GLY A 129 10.19 -6.11 18.80
N GLY A 130 11.36 -5.77 18.24
CA GLY A 130 12.63 -6.34 18.66
C GLY A 130 13.00 -5.85 20.05
#